data_7190d3fda0dc7b76d3eb0812a4a5c57a
#
_entry.id   7190d3fda0dc7b76d3eb0812a4a5c57a
#
_cell.length_a   1.000
_cell.length_b   1.000
_cell.length_c   1.000
_cell.angle_alpha   90.00
_cell.angle_beta   90.00
_cell.angle_gamma   90.00
#
_symmetry.space_group_name_H-M   'P 1'
#
loop_
_entity.id
_entity.type
_entity.pdbx_description
1 polymer ?
#
loop_
_entity_poly.entity_id
_entity_poly.type
_entity_poly.pdbx_seq_one_letter_code
_entity_poly.pdbx_strand_id
1 'polypeptide(L)'
;MTLRDFRQNDLTRNDGTQDGVAAADADVAAAIATATTIYVCITCRGGADFEPVPTPGAVLADATMRAAAGTGITVLRVRCLANCKRGLSAAVRRNHAWTYLFGGLDADNGAGALIEGARLFSHATDGVMPWRGRPEALKRGLIGRSPPFDFPGET
;
A
#
# COMPACT_ATOMS: atom_id res chain seq x y z
N MET A 1 -7.11 -48.37 -45.36
CA MET A 1 -5.78 -48.45 -44.75
C MET A 1 -5.81 -47.60 -43.49
N THR A 2 -5.92 -48.16 -42.55
CA THR A 2 -6.15 -48.45 -41.16
C THR A 2 -5.40 -47.49 -40.27
N LEU A 3 -6.21 -46.64 -39.62
CA LEU A 3 -5.92 -45.96 -38.36
C LEU A 3 -5.76 -47.03 -37.24
N ARG A 4 -4.58 -47.21 -36.70
CA ARG A 4 -4.30 -47.78 -35.40
C ARG A 4 -2.80 -47.81 -35.19
N ASP A 5 -2.33 -46.92 -34.30
CA ASP A 5 -1.38 -47.17 -33.22
C ASP A 5 -0.79 -45.83 -32.79
N PHE A 6 -1.54 -45.18 -31.91
CA PHE A 6 -0.92 -44.24 -30.99
C PHE A 6 -1.11 -44.87 -29.58
N ARG A 7 -0.18 -45.77 -29.29
CA ARG A 7 -0.07 -46.32 -27.92
C ARG A 7 0.41 -45.25 -26.96
N GLN A 8 -0.41 -45.14 -25.95
CA GLN A 8 -0.02 -44.86 -24.58
C GLN A 8 1.48 -44.99 -24.33
N ASN A 9 2.11 -43.86 -24.03
CA ASN A 9 3.34 -43.83 -23.27
C ASN A 9 3.12 -42.95 -22.05
N ASP A 10 2.96 -43.64 -20.93
CA ASP A 10 3.56 -43.40 -19.62
C ASP A 10 3.54 -41.94 -19.11
N LEU A 11 2.43 -41.59 -18.47
CA LEU A 11 2.37 -40.51 -17.51
C LEU A 11 2.42 -41.07 -16.07
N THR A 12 3.53 -41.72 -15.76
CA THR A 12 3.85 -42.06 -14.35
C THR A 12 5.28 -41.68 -14.08
N ARG A 13 5.47 -40.45 -13.63
CA ARG A 13 6.47 -40.00 -12.65
C ARG A 13 6.48 -38.47 -12.61
N ASN A 14 5.62 -37.97 -11.78
CA ASN A 14 5.91 -36.70 -11.12
C ASN A 14 5.54 -36.87 -9.65
N ASP A 15 6.39 -37.65 -8.98
CA ASP A 15 6.40 -37.76 -7.53
C ASP A 15 7.47 -36.79 -7.02
N GLY A 16 7.07 -35.89 -6.18
CA GLY A 16 7.97 -35.09 -5.35
C GLY A 16 8.33 -33.72 -5.91
N THR A 17 7.48 -32.71 -5.72
CA THR A 17 7.86 -31.32 -5.39
C THR A 17 6.61 -30.39 -5.29
N GLN A 18 5.51 -30.83 -4.73
CA GLN A 18 4.35 -29.95 -4.55
C GLN A 18 4.31 -29.26 -3.17
N ASP A 19 5.06 -29.75 -2.19
CA ASP A 19 5.01 -29.20 -0.83
C ASP A 19 5.79 -27.89 -0.67
N GLY A 20 6.79 -27.64 -1.51
CA GLY A 20 7.60 -26.42 -1.44
C GLY A 20 6.94 -25.17 -2.06
N VAL A 21 6.09 -25.36 -3.07
CA VAL A 21 5.41 -24.26 -3.78
C VAL A 21 4.27 -23.71 -2.94
N ALA A 22 3.49 -24.58 -2.32
CA ALA A 22 2.36 -24.19 -1.47
C ALA A 22 2.81 -23.43 -0.20
N ALA A 23 3.95 -23.76 0.38
CA ALA A 23 4.51 -23.05 1.53
C ALA A 23 5.03 -21.67 1.14
N ALA A 24 5.70 -21.55 -0.01
CA ALA A 24 6.16 -20.25 -0.52
C ALA A 24 5.01 -19.31 -0.87
N ASP A 25 3.94 -19.84 -1.45
CA ASP A 25 2.73 -19.06 -1.77
C ASP A 25 1.98 -18.61 -0.50
N ALA A 26 1.95 -19.42 0.55
CA ALA A 26 1.38 -19.05 1.84
C ALA A 26 2.19 -17.96 2.55
N ASP A 27 3.53 -18.03 2.50
CA ASP A 27 4.41 -17.01 3.08
C ASP A 27 4.30 -15.67 2.32
N VAL A 28 4.21 -15.71 1.00
CA VAL A 28 3.97 -14.52 0.17
C VAL A 28 2.59 -13.93 0.46
N ALA A 29 1.55 -14.74 0.55
CA ALA A 29 0.20 -14.29 0.88
C ALA A 29 0.15 -13.68 2.29
N ALA A 30 0.83 -14.26 3.28
CA ALA A 30 0.95 -13.73 4.63
C ALA A 30 1.72 -12.40 4.65
N ALA A 31 2.82 -12.28 3.91
CA ALA A 31 3.58 -11.05 3.77
C ALA A 31 2.75 -9.93 3.12
N ILE A 32 1.97 -10.23 2.08
CA ILE A 32 1.04 -9.30 1.45
C ILE A 32 -0.08 -8.92 2.43
N ALA A 33 -0.59 -9.85 3.22
CA ALA A 33 -1.65 -9.61 4.20
C ALA A 33 -1.23 -8.64 5.31
N THR A 34 0.06 -8.60 5.66
CA THR A 34 0.61 -7.72 6.70
C THR A 34 1.26 -6.46 6.14
N ALA A 35 1.50 -6.40 4.83
CA ALA A 35 2.16 -5.28 4.17
C ALA A 35 1.38 -3.98 4.35
N THR A 36 2.09 -2.94 4.80
CA THR A 36 1.55 -1.58 4.82
C THR A 36 1.70 -0.96 3.44
N THR A 37 0.60 -0.44 2.91
CA THR A 37 0.55 0.19 1.60
C THR A 37 0.24 1.67 1.72
N ILE A 38 1.01 2.51 1.03
CA ILE A 38 0.78 3.94 0.89
C ILE A 38 0.26 4.21 -0.52
N TYR A 39 -0.89 4.85 -0.63
CA TYR A 39 -1.44 5.34 -1.89
C TYR A 39 -1.21 6.84 -1.97
N VAL A 40 -0.50 7.33 -2.99
CA VAL A 40 -0.22 8.76 -3.16
C VAL A 40 -0.98 9.29 -4.37
N CYS A 41 -1.73 10.38 -4.18
CA CYS A 41 -2.50 11.03 -5.24
C CYS A 41 -1.56 11.79 -6.18
N ILE A 42 -1.44 11.31 -7.43
CA ILE A 42 -0.54 11.91 -8.42
C ILE A 42 -1.12 13.12 -9.15
N THR A 43 -2.41 13.40 -9.02
CA THR A 43 -3.05 14.54 -9.69
C THR A 43 -3.21 15.76 -8.79
N CYS A 44 -2.70 15.70 -7.53
CA CYS A 44 -2.71 16.83 -6.63
C CYS A 44 -1.78 17.95 -7.11
N ARG A 45 -2.33 19.17 -7.24
CA ARG A 45 -1.61 20.37 -7.70
C ARG A 45 -0.98 21.20 -6.58
N GLY A 46 -1.23 20.86 -5.31
CA GLY A 46 -0.71 21.60 -4.17
C GLY A 46 -1.25 23.04 -4.05
N GLY A 47 -2.44 23.31 -4.60
CA GLY A 47 -3.03 24.67 -4.61
C GLY A 47 -2.56 25.55 -5.77
N ALA A 48 -1.80 25.02 -6.74
CA ALA A 48 -1.41 25.78 -7.92
C ALA A 48 -2.60 26.02 -8.87
N ASP A 49 -2.72 27.24 -9.37
CA ASP A 49 -3.77 27.63 -10.32
C ASP A 49 -3.53 27.10 -11.74
N PHE A 50 -2.32 26.65 -12.04
CA PHE A 50 -1.92 26.03 -13.30
C PHE A 50 -1.65 24.53 -13.11
N GLU A 51 -1.49 23.79 -14.21
CA GLU A 51 -1.10 22.38 -14.18
C GLU A 51 0.43 22.23 -14.28
N PRO A 52 1.16 22.15 -13.15
CA PRO A 52 2.59 21.92 -13.20
C PRO A 52 2.88 20.50 -13.71
N VAL A 53 3.96 20.36 -14.49
CA VAL A 53 4.42 19.04 -14.99
C VAL A 53 5.87 18.84 -14.59
N PRO A 54 6.18 17.84 -13.76
CA PRO A 54 5.26 16.93 -13.06
C PRO A 54 4.40 17.65 -12.00
N THR A 55 3.23 17.10 -11.69
CA THR A 55 2.41 17.63 -10.60
C THR A 55 3.11 17.47 -9.26
N PRO A 56 2.88 18.33 -8.26
CA PRO A 56 3.45 18.15 -6.91
C PRO A 56 3.08 16.81 -6.29
N GLY A 57 1.89 16.27 -6.59
CA GLY A 57 1.48 14.94 -6.17
C GLY A 57 2.31 13.82 -6.81
N ALA A 58 2.69 13.96 -8.07
CA ALA A 58 3.58 13.00 -8.74
C ALA A 58 5.00 13.07 -8.14
N VAL A 59 5.49 14.28 -7.84
CA VAL A 59 6.79 14.48 -7.17
C VAL A 59 6.80 13.80 -5.79
N LEU A 60 5.75 14.03 -4.99
CA LEU A 60 5.59 13.37 -3.69
C LEU A 60 5.55 11.85 -3.83
N ALA A 61 4.83 11.32 -4.83
CA ALA A 61 4.74 9.88 -5.06
C ALA A 61 6.12 9.28 -5.38
N ASP A 62 6.89 9.92 -6.26
CA ASP A 62 8.24 9.47 -6.61
C ASP A 62 9.21 9.52 -5.43
N ALA A 63 9.15 10.58 -4.64
CA ALA A 63 9.94 10.71 -3.42
C ALA A 63 9.58 9.62 -2.41
N THR A 64 8.28 9.33 -2.23
CA THR A 64 7.80 8.30 -1.31
C THR A 64 8.21 6.90 -1.79
N MET A 65 8.14 6.61 -3.10
CA MET A 65 8.60 5.35 -3.67
C MET A 65 10.09 5.13 -3.44
N ARG A 66 10.92 6.17 -3.65
CA ARG A 66 12.35 6.09 -3.35
C ARG A 66 12.62 5.84 -1.87
N ALA A 67 11.93 6.55 -0.98
CA ALA A 67 12.09 6.41 0.46
C ALA A 67 11.58 5.05 0.99
N ALA A 68 10.69 4.39 0.28
CA ALA A 68 10.17 3.06 0.63
C ALA A 68 11.15 1.92 0.30
N ALA A 69 12.17 2.16 -0.51
CA ALA A 69 13.11 1.12 -0.93
C ALA A 69 13.73 0.42 0.28
N GLY A 70 13.67 -0.91 0.32
CA GLY A 70 14.21 -1.73 1.41
C GLY A 70 13.43 -1.69 2.73
N THR A 71 12.27 -1.04 2.78
CA THR A 71 11.48 -0.90 4.03
C THR A 71 10.36 -1.92 4.21
N GLY A 72 10.02 -2.69 3.17
CA GLY A 72 8.85 -3.57 3.15
C GLY A 72 7.52 -2.83 3.01
N ILE A 73 7.53 -1.51 2.82
CA ILE A 73 6.33 -0.70 2.59
C ILE A 73 6.09 -0.61 1.08
N THR A 74 4.85 -0.90 0.67
CA THR A 74 4.43 -0.74 -0.73
C THR A 74 3.94 0.68 -0.96
N VAL A 75 4.35 1.30 -2.07
CA VAL A 75 3.84 2.63 -2.48
C VAL A 75 3.19 2.51 -3.84
N LEU A 76 1.95 2.95 -3.94
CA LEU A 76 1.16 2.93 -5.15
C LEU A 76 0.69 4.34 -5.52
N ARG A 77 0.75 4.63 -6.81
CA ARG A 77 0.22 5.87 -7.39
C ARG A 77 -1.28 5.73 -7.64
N VAL A 78 -2.06 6.71 -7.24
CA VAL A 78 -3.50 6.78 -7.55
C VAL A 78 -3.85 8.11 -8.18
N ARG A 79 -4.85 8.11 -9.07
CA ARG A 79 -5.21 9.34 -9.78
C ARG A 79 -5.88 10.36 -8.88
N CYS A 80 -6.76 9.94 -7.97
CA CYS A 80 -7.46 10.89 -7.10
C CYS A 80 -7.89 10.24 -5.79
N LEU A 81 -7.72 10.97 -4.69
CA LEU A 81 -8.23 10.65 -3.35
C LEU A 81 -9.34 11.61 -2.91
N ALA A 82 -9.91 12.37 -3.86
CA ALA A 82 -11.04 13.29 -3.65
C ALA A 82 -10.81 14.37 -2.58
N ASN A 83 -9.55 14.74 -2.30
CA ASN A 83 -9.19 15.70 -1.25
C ASN A 83 -8.43 16.92 -1.81
N CYS A 84 -8.87 17.43 -2.96
CA CYS A 84 -8.16 18.51 -3.68
C CYS A 84 -8.00 19.80 -2.87
N LYS A 85 -8.96 20.10 -1.96
CA LYS A 85 -8.89 21.30 -1.10
C LYS A 85 -7.76 21.25 -0.07
N ARG A 86 -7.28 20.06 0.26
CA ARG A 86 -6.17 19.82 1.18
C ARG A 86 -5.14 18.86 0.54
N GLY A 87 -4.86 19.07 -0.74
CA GLY A 87 -3.73 18.41 -1.42
C GLY A 87 -2.40 18.89 -0.79
N LEU A 88 -1.34 18.14 -0.84
CA LEU A 88 -1.13 16.84 -1.40
C LEU A 88 -1.73 15.74 -0.50
N SER A 89 -2.22 14.68 -1.10
CA SER A 89 -2.97 13.66 -0.36
C SER A 89 -2.37 12.27 -0.52
N ALA A 90 -2.41 11.51 0.58
CA ALA A 90 -2.04 10.10 0.60
C ALA A 90 -2.96 9.31 1.53
N ALA A 91 -3.15 8.02 1.22
CA ALA A 91 -3.81 7.09 2.13
C ALA A 91 -2.81 6.03 2.59
N VAL A 92 -2.90 5.61 3.85
CA VAL A 92 -2.10 4.53 4.42
C VAL A 92 -3.04 3.42 4.85
N ARG A 93 -2.78 2.21 4.38
CA ARG A 93 -3.64 1.05 4.56
C ARG A 93 -2.84 -0.19 4.91
N ARG A 94 -3.46 -1.06 5.72
CA ARG A 94 -3.02 -2.43 6.00
C ARG A 94 -4.27 -3.31 6.15
N ASN A 95 -4.16 -4.59 5.81
CA ASN A 95 -5.28 -5.52 6.00
C ASN A 95 -5.65 -5.64 7.49
N HIS A 96 -6.95 -5.80 7.76
CA HIS A 96 -7.51 -5.90 9.11
C HIS A 96 -7.13 -4.73 10.04
N ALA A 97 -6.88 -3.55 9.45
CA ALA A 97 -6.50 -2.35 10.17
C ALA A 97 -7.24 -1.12 9.62
N TRP A 98 -7.26 -0.05 10.38
CA TRP A 98 -7.86 1.20 9.95
C TRP A 98 -7.14 1.78 8.73
N THR A 99 -7.89 2.32 7.80
CA THR A 99 -7.35 3.09 6.68
C THR A 99 -7.29 4.57 7.05
N TYR A 100 -6.16 5.20 6.84
CA TYR A 100 -5.93 6.62 7.14
C TYR A 100 -5.83 7.43 5.86
N LEU A 101 -6.52 8.58 5.82
CA LEU A 101 -6.41 9.57 4.75
C LEU A 101 -5.74 10.82 5.30
N PHE A 102 -4.67 11.24 4.65
CA PHE A 102 -3.91 12.44 4.95
C PHE A 102 -3.98 13.44 3.80
N GLY A 103 -3.90 14.71 4.13
CA GLY A 103 -3.86 15.81 3.18
C GLY A 103 -3.06 16.99 3.71
N GLY A 104 -2.82 17.98 2.87
CA GLY A 104 -1.95 19.10 3.20
C GLY A 104 -0.51 18.66 3.44
N LEU A 105 -0.08 17.59 2.76
CA LEU A 105 1.29 17.11 2.81
C LEU A 105 2.18 18.04 1.98
N ASP A 106 3.44 18.09 2.36
CA ASP A 106 4.47 18.82 1.67
C ASP A 106 5.21 17.95 0.66
N ALA A 107 5.57 18.50 -0.50
CA ALA A 107 6.25 17.71 -1.54
C ALA A 107 7.68 17.31 -1.13
N ASP A 108 8.34 18.14 -0.32
CA ASP A 108 9.74 17.92 0.08
C ASP A 108 9.86 17.01 1.30
N ASN A 109 9.00 17.20 2.31
CA ASN A 109 9.09 16.49 3.60
C ASN A 109 8.02 15.41 3.78
N GLY A 110 6.96 15.41 2.97
CA GLY A 110 5.83 14.51 3.10
C GLY A 110 6.21 13.04 2.91
N ALA A 111 7.17 12.75 2.03
CA ALA A 111 7.65 11.40 1.77
C ALA A 111 8.24 10.74 3.03
N GLY A 112 9.13 11.44 3.72
CA GLY A 112 9.72 10.94 4.99
C GLY A 112 8.67 10.71 6.06
N ALA A 113 7.75 11.66 6.22
CA ALA A 113 6.64 11.53 7.18
C ALA A 113 5.74 10.33 6.87
N LEU A 114 5.42 10.09 5.60
CA LEU A 114 4.61 8.94 5.18
C LEU A 114 5.30 7.60 5.49
N ILE A 115 6.59 7.48 5.21
CA ILE A 115 7.35 6.25 5.50
C ILE A 115 7.47 6.02 7.01
N GLU A 116 7.79 7.04 7.79
CA GLU A 116 7.87 6.94 9.25
C GLU A 116 6.52 6.56 9.87
N GLY A 117 5.43 7.21 9.43
CA GLY A 117 4.08 6.89 9.86
C GLY A 117 3.66 5.47 9.46
N ALA A 118 4.00 5.03 8.25
CA ALA A 118 3.72 3.68 7.79
C ALA A 118 4.49 2.61 8.58
N ARG A 119 5.75 2.88 8.94
CA ARG A 119 6.54 2.01 9.84
C ARG A 119 5.89 1.91 11.22
N LEU A 120 5.54 3.05 11.81
CA LEU A 120 4.84 3.08 13.09
C LEU A 120 3.54 2.27 13.03
N PHE A 121 2.79 2.40 11.95
CA PHE A 121 1.54 1.68 11.73
C PHE A 121 1.74 0.19 11.50
N SER A 122 2.80 -0.22 10.81
CA SER A 122 3.09 -1.64 10.56
C SER A 122 3.31 -2.45 11.84
N HIS A 123 3.77 -1.80 12.92
CA HIS A 123 3.99 -2.42 14.23
C HIS A 123 2.78 -2.33 15.16
N ALA A 124 1.71 -1.64 14.77
CA ALA A 124 0.51 -1.51 15.59
C ALA A 124 -0.27 -2.83 15.63
N THR A 125 -0.44 -3.41 16.80
CA THR A 125 -1.13 -4.70 17.01
C THR A 125 -2.64 -4.58 17.02
N ASP A 126 -3.16 -3.39 17.38
CA ASP A 126 -4.59 -3.08 17.43
C ASP A 126 -5.16 -2.57 16.11
N GLY A 127 -4.35 -2.53 15.04
CA GLY A 127 -4.76 -2.00 13.74
C GLY A 127 -4.98 -0.48 13.70
N VAL A 128 -4.60 0.24 14.77
CA VAL A 128 -4.70 1.70 14.86
C VAL A 128 -3.31 2.33 14.80
N MET A 129 -3.13 3.32 13.94
CA MET A 129 -1.85 4.04 13.89
C MET A 129 -1.65 4.84 15.20
N PRO A 130 -0.62 4.54 16.00
CA PRO A 130 -0.39 5.21 17.25
C PRO A 130 -0.28 6.73 17.10
N TRP A 131 -0.84 7.48 18.05
CA TRP A 131 -0.70 8.94 18.08
C TRP A 131 0.71 9.37 18.53
N ARG A 132 1.23 8.66 19.56
CA ARG A 132 2.60 8.90 20.04
C ARG A 132 3.60 8.41 19.00
N GLY A 133 4.59 9.23 18.69
CA GLY A 133 5.59 8.94 17.65
C GLY A 133 5.11 9.20 16.22
N ARG A 134 3.83 9.51 16.00
CA ARG A 134 3.34 9.90 14.67
C ARG A 134 4.01 11.20 14.24
N PRO A 135 4.54 11.29 13.00
CA PRO A 135 5.08 12.53 12.47
C PRO A 135 4.08 13.68 12.54
N GLU A 136 4.57 14.88 12.82
CA GLU A 136 3.70 16.05 13.00
C GLU A 136 2.89 16.39 11.74
N ALA A 137 3.48 16.19 10.56
CA ALA A 137 2.77 16.33 9.29
C ALA A 137 1.55 15.40 9.19
N LEU A 138 1.62 14.17 9.72
CA LEU A 138 0.51 13.23 9.73
C LEU A 138 -0.48 13.47 10.87
N LYS A 139 -0.09 14.15 11.94
CA LYS A 139 -1.03 14.60 12.97
C LYS A 139 -1.91 15.72 12.45
N ARG A 140 -1.30 16.76 11.89
CA ARG A 140 -2.01 17.92 11.33
C ARG A 140 -2.72 17.59 10.01
N GLY A 141 -2.13 16.70 9.22
CA GLY A 141 -2.64 16.29 7.91
C GLY A 141 -3.77 15.27 7.95
N LEU A 142 -4.15 14.75 9.12
CA LEU A 142 -5.23 13.75 9.19
C LEU A 142 -6.55 14.35 8.70
N ILE A 143 -7.10 13.74 7.66
CA ILE A 143 -8.42 14.07 7.10
C ILE A 143 -9.49 13.21 7.75
N GLY A 144 -9.21 11.92 7.87
CA GLY A 144 -10.11 10.94 8.44
C GLY A 144 -9.50 9.55 8.44
N ARG A 145 -10.22 8.63 9.06
CA ARG A 145 -9.92 7.21 9.03
C ARG A 145 -11.19 6.41 8.81
N SER A 146 -11.06 5.27 8.17
CA SER A 146 -12.15 4.31 7.96
C SER A 146 -11.81 3.00 8.66
N PRO A 147 -12.78 2.35 9.33
CA PRO A 147 -12.55 1.05 9.94
C PRO A 147 -12.22 0.00 8.87
N PRO A 148 -11.60 -1.12 9.24
CA PRO A 148 -11.46 -2.27 8.35
C PRO A 148 -12.84 -2.84 7.98
N PHE A 149 -12.88 -3.57 6.87
CA PHE A 149 -14.14 -4.12 6.36
C PHE A 149 -14.82 -5.11 7.34
N ASP A 150 -14.01 -5.81 8.12
CA ASP A 150 -14.41 -6.80 9.13
C ASP A 150 -14.63 -6.20 10.54
N PHE A 151 -14.72 -4.88 10.64
CA PHE A 151 -14.97 -4.19 11.91
C PHE A 151 -16.38 -4.52 12.44
N PRO A 152 -16.48 -5.08 13.65
CA PRO A 152 -17.77 -5.56 14.18
C PRO A 152 -18.73 -4.44 14.62
N GLY A 153 -18.29 -3.19 14.60
CA GLY A 153 -19.02 -2.07 15.19
C GLY A 153 -18.80 -1.96 16.69
N GLU A 154 -19.27 -0.85 17.25
CA GLU A 154 -19.31 -0.62 18.69
C GLU A 154 -20.76 -0.78 19.18
N THR A 155 -20.94 -1.46 20.29
CA THR A 155 -22.26 -1.69 20.95
C THR A 155 -22.49 -0.67 22.06
#